data_4f596b181effaa0e7a40cc610ab9e00b
#
_entry.id   4f596b181effaa0e7a40cc610ab9e00b
#
_cell.length_a   1.000
_cell.length_b   1.000
_cell.length_c   1.000
_cell.angle_alpha   90.00
_cell.angle_beta   90.00
_cell.angle_gamma   90.00
#
_symmetry.space_group_name_H-M   'P 1'
#
loop_
_entity.id
_entity.type
_entity.pdbx_description
1 polymer ?
#
loop_
_entity_poly.entity_id
_entity_poly.type
_entity_poly.pdbx_seq_one_letter_code
_entity_poly.pdbx_strand_id
1 'polypeptide(L)'
;MTTNKETKFSCVDCHVQKCEERPDRSGSREGFPQFCVTPEIRGEQKEELLKIYSEAKNAQIMKAAAEVEFEGYGQLTRVQEIMAFARKIGARKIGIATCVGLIRESQIFAEILRKHDFEVYGMACKVGQIPKTEVGIPAECEAVGVTMCNPILQARKLNEAGTELNVVVGLCVGHDSLFYKYAEAPTTTLVTKDRVLGHNPVAALYTAKTYYSKLLDKSAHNEI
;
A
#
# COMPACT_ATOMS: atom_id res chain seq x y z
N MET A 1 -18.23 -10.89 34.22
CA MET A 1 -17.89 -12.04 33.38
C MET A 1 -16.88 -11.56 32.36
N THR A 2 -15.60 -11.74 32.64
CA THR A 2 -14.50 -11.43 31.73
C THR A 2 -14.43 -12.55 30.70
N THR A 3 -14.90 -12.28 29.47
CA THR A 3 -14.67 -13.17 28.34
C THR A 3 -13.18 -13.20 28.05
N ASN A 4 -12.53 -14.30 28.38
CA ASN A 4 -11.17 -14.61 27.97
C ASN A 4 -11.18 -14.61 26.43
N LYS A 5 -10.76 -13.51 25.79
CA LYS A 5 -10.47 -13.51 24.35
C LYS A 5 -9.23 -14.38 24.17
N GLU A 6 -9.42 -15.62 23.75
CA GLU A 6 -8.30 -16.42 23.26
C GLU A 6 -7.57 -15.63 22.18
N THR A 7 -6.33 -15.28 22.44
CA THR A 7 -5.47 -14.60 21.47
C THR A 7 -5.21 -15.59 20.34
N LYS A 8 -5.84 -15.37 19.17
CA LYS A 8 -5.55 -16.16 17.98
C LYS A 8 -4.19 -15.76 17.45
N PHE A 9 -3.23 -16.67 17.51
CA PHE A 9 -1.93 -16.50 16.87
C PHE A 9 -2.06 -16.49 15.33
N SER A 10 -1.16 -15.76 14.66
CA SER A 10 -1.15 -15.58 13.22
C SER A 10 0.29 -15.47 12.70
N CYS A 11 0.47 -15.16 11.43
CA CYS A 11 1.80 -15.00 10.82
C CYS A 11 2.68 -13.96 11.51
N VAL A 12 2.10 -12.91 12.13
CA VAL A 12 2.87 -11.89 12.87
C VAL A 12 3.46 -12.41 14.19
N ASP A 13 3.00 -13.55 14.65
CA ASP A 13 3.52 -14.25 15.85
C ASP A 13 4.52 -15.38 15.49
N CYS A 14 4.83 -15.54 14.20
CA CYS A 14 5.68 -16.62 13.73
C CYS A 14 7.16 -16.26 13.86
N HIS A 15 7.96 -17.17 14.41
CA HIS A 15 9.41 -17.07 14.55
C HIS A 15 10.16 -18.10 13.70
N VAL A 16 9.46 -18.96 12.97
CA VAL A 16 10.04 -20.07 12.21
C VAL A 16 10.24 -19.72 10.73
N GLN A 17 9.28 -19.01 10.11
CA GLN A 17 9.29 -18.58 8.70
C GLN A 17 9.50 -19.74 7.69
N LYS A 18 9.12 -20.96 8.05
CA LYS A 18 9.29 -22.15 7.20
C LYS A 18 8.58 -22.06 5.84
N CYS A 19 7.61 -21.16 5.69
CA CYS A 19 6.93 -20.91 4.42
C CYS A 19 7.84 -20.29 3.33
N GLU A 20 9.04 -19.80 3.69
CA GLU A 20 10.07 -19.30 2.79
C GLU A 20 10.91 -20.42 2.17
N GLU A 21 10.95 -21.59 2.82
CA GLU A 21 11.71 -22.74 2.35
C GLU A 21 11.08 -23.36 1.10
N ARG A 22 11.85 -24.21 0.41
CA ARG A 22 11.32 -25.00 -0.70
C ARG A 22 10.11 -25.83 -0.27
N PRO A 23 9.03 -25.87 -1.06
CA PRO A 23 7.84 -26.63 -0.71
C PRO A 23 8.17 -28.12 -0.49
N ASP A 24 7.84 -28.63 0.68
CA ASP A 24 7.78 -30.07 0.90
C ASP A 24 6.50 -30.62 0.24
N ARG A 25 6.70 -31.49 -0.75
CA ARG A 25 5.59 -32.11 -1.50
C ARG A 25 4.89 -33.21 -0.71
N SER A 26 5.48 -33.70 0.41
CA SER A 26 4.87 -34.73 1.25
C SER A 26 3.59 -34.26 1.92
N GLY A 27 3.49 -32.95 2.08
CA GLY A 27 2.36 -32.40 2.76
C GLY A 27 2.46 -32.45 4.28
N SER A 28 3.62 -32.74 4.83
CA SER A 28 3.85 -32.77 6.26
C SER A 28 3.57 -31.41 6.91
N ARG A 29 3.03 -31.43 8.13
CA ARG A 29 2.91 -30.26 9.01
C ARG A 29 4.16 -30.07 9.88
N GLU A 30 5.12 -30.94 9.73
CA GLU A 30 6.34 -30.96 10.55
C GLU A 30 7.12 -29.64 10.39
N GLY A 31 7.51 -29.05 11.51
CA GLY A 31 8.22 -27.78 11.57
C GLY A 31 7.39 -26.53 11.36
N PHE A 32 6.09 -26.62 11.07
CA PHE A 32 5.19 -25.47 11.05
C PHE A 32 4.54 -25.24 12.42
N PRO A 33 4.41 -23.98 12.89
CA PRO A 33 3.62 -23.69 14.08
C PRO A 33 2.18 -24.19 13.95
N GLN A 34 1.56 -24.51 15.07
CA GLN A 34 0.18 -25.03 15.08
C GLN A 34 -0.83 -24.08 14.41
N PHE A 35 -0.64 -22.76 14.53
CA PHE A 35 -1.48 -21.74 13.93
C PHE A 35 -1.17 -21.45 12.45
N CYS A 36 -0.12 -22.08 11.86
CA CYS A 36 0.27 -21.81 10.49
C CYS A 36 -0.74 -22.39 9.50
N VAL A 37 -1.22 -21.55 8.60
CA VAL A 37 -2.17 -21.94 7.55
C VAL A 37 -1.53 -22.58 6.32
N THR A 38 -0.19 -22.45 6.14
CA THR A 38 0.50 -22.97 4.95
C THR A 38 0.24 -24.46 4.69
N PRO A 39 0.27 -25.34 5.70
CA PRO A 39 -0.03 -26.75 5.50
C PRO A 39 -1.48 -27.05 5.12
N GLU A 40 -2.39 -26.09 5.28
CA GLU A 40 -3.81 -26.25 4.99
C GLU A 40 -4.15 -25.87 3.53
N ILE A 41 -3.30 -25.04 2.90
CA ILE A 41 -3.52 -24.58 1.52
C ILE A 41 -3.19 -25.71 0.51
N ARG A 42 -4.16 -26.59 0.27
CA ARG A 42 -4.03 -27.79 -0.57
C ARG A 42 -5.32 -28.09 -1.32
N GLY A 43 -5.26 -29.10 -2.20
CA GLY A 43 -6.42 -29.57 -2.96
C GLY A 43 -7.16 -28.42 -3.63
N GLU A 44 -8.46 -28.42 -3.49
CA GLU A 44 -9.37 -27.46 -4.14
C GLU A 44 -9.01 -25.99 -3.85
N GLN A 45 -8.68 -25.64 -2.60
CA GLN A 45 -8.31 -24.27 -2.23
C GLN A 45 -7.05 -23.79 -2.97
N LYS A 46 -6.05 -24.68 -3.13
CA LYS A 46 -4.84 -24.36 -3.90
C LYS A 46 -5.15 -24.22 -5.38
N GLU A 47 -5.99 -25.11 -5.93
CA GLU A 47 -6.40 -25.08 -7.32
C GLU A 47 -7.17 -23.80 -7.65
N GLU A 48 -8.09 -23.38 -6.78
CA GLU A 48 -8.81 -22.12 -6.91
C GLU A 48 -7.87 -20.92 -6.94
N LEU A 49 -6.91 -20.84 -6.01
CA LEU A 49 -5.90 -19.77 -6.01
C LEU A 49 -5.06 -19.74 -7.28
N LEU A 50 -4.59 -20.91 -7.76
CA LEU A 50 -3.83 -21.01 -9.00
C LEU A 50 -4.65 -20.56 -10.21
N LYS A 51 -5.96 -20.85 -10.23
CA LYS A 51 -6.88 -20.39 -11.27
C LYS A 51 -6.97 -18.87 -11.28
N ILE A 52 -7.14 -18.23 -10.11
CA ILE A 52 -7.17 -16.77 -9.98
C ILE A 52 -5.84 -16.15 -10.47
N TYR A 53 -4.70 -16.71 -10.08
CA TYR A 53 -3.38 -16.24 -10.55
C TYR A 53 -3.14 -16.49 -12.05
N SER A 54 -3.85 -17.43 -12.68
CA SER A 54 -3.76 -17.67 -14.12
C SER A 54 -4.58 -16.71 -14.97
N GLU A 55 -5.47 -15.92 -14.37
CA GLU A 55 -6.18 -14.85 -15.08
C GLU A 55 -5.16 -13.84 -15.67
N ALA A 56 -5.36 -13.45 -16.92
CA ALA A 56 -4.36 -12.72 -17.70
C ALA A 56 -3.76 -11.50 -17.00
N LYS A 57 -4.61 -10.65 -16.37
CA LYS A 57 -4.14 -9.48 -15.63
C LYS A 57 -3.36 -9.86 -14.37
N ASN A 58 -3.83 -10.83 -13.61
CA ASN A 58 -3.18 -11.28 -12.38
C ASN A 58 -1.83 -11.93 -12.69
N ALA A 59 -1.78 -12.78 -13.71
CA ALA A 59 -0.55 -13.42 -14.17
C ALA A 59 0.50 -12.39 -14.64
N GLN A 60 0.07 -11.38 -15.40
CA GLN A 60 0.94 -10.30 -15.87
C GLN A 60 1.54 -9.51 -14.70
N ILE A 61 0.70 -9.08 -13.74
CA ILE A 61 1.14 -8.31 -12.57
C ILE A 61 2.10 -9.14 -11.72
N MET A 62 1.75 -10.41 -11.42
CA MET A 62 2.56 -11.27 -10.57
C MET A 62 3.92 -11.57 -11.19
N LYS A 63 3.95 -11.88 -12.49
CA LYS A 63 5.18 -12.11 -13.23
C LYS A 63 6.05 -10.85 -13.25
N ALA A 64 5.48 -9.70 -13.60
CA ALA A 64 6.20 -8.43 -13.64
C ALA A 64 6.81 -8.06 -12.29
N ALA A 65 6.06 -8.27 -11.19
CA ALA A 65 6.54 -8.00 -9.83
C ALA A 65 7.75 -8.89 -9.48
N ALA A 66 7.67 -10.20 -9.73
CA ALA A 66 8.75 -11.14 -9.45
C ALA A 66 10.00 -10.86 -10.31
N GLU A 67 9.83 -10.48 -11.57
CA GLU A 67 10.95 -10.12 -12.46
C GLU A 67 11.63 -8.82 -12.01
N VAL A 68 10.88 -7.80 -11.58
CA VAL A 68 11.45 -6.55 -11.05
C VAL A 68 12.25 -6.82 -9.79
N GLU A 69 11.71 -7.64 -8.87
CA GLU A 69 12.41 -8.05 -7.66
C GLU A 69 13.72 -8.76 -8.00
N PHE A 70 13.69 -9.75 -8.88
CA PHE A 70 14.86 -10.52 -9.28
C PHE A 70 15.94 -9.67 -9.97
N GLU A 71 15.55 -8.84 -10.94
CA GLU A 71 16.48 -8.03 -11.75
C GLU A 71 17.03 -6.85 -10.97
N GLY A 72 16.26 -6.31 -10.01
CA GLY A 72 16.58 -5.09 -9.27
C GLY A 72 16.99 -5.27 -7.82
N TYR A 73 17.06 -6.49 -7.31
CA TYR A 73 17.21 -6.76 -5.89
C TYR A 73 18.44 -6.07 -5.28
N GLY A 74 18.20 -5.19 -4.31
CA GLY A 74 19.24 -4.43 -3.63
C GLY A 74 19.98 -3.39 -4.50
N GLN A 75 19.54 -3.15 -5.73
CA GLN A 75 20.16 -2.22 -6.69
C GLN A 75 19.22 -1.09 -7.12
N LEU A 76 17.93 -1.38 -7.34
CA LEU A 76 16.97 -0.38 -7.79
C LEU A 76 16.32 0.34 -6.60
N THR A 77 16.16 1.64 -6.75
CA THR A 77 15.30 2.42 -5.84
C THR A 77 13.82 2.17 -6.14
N ARG A 78 12.94 2.43 -5.17
CA ARG A 78 11.49 2.28 -5.36
C ARG A 78 10.97 3.02 -6.60
N VAL A 79 11.52 4.18 -6.94
CA VAL A 79 11.18 4.93 -8.15
C VAL A 79 11.53 4.12 -9.41
N GLN A 80 12.72 3.52 -9.44
CA GLN A 80 13.17 2.69 -10.56
C GLN A 80 12.38 1.40 -10.68
N GLU A 81 12.05 0.74 -9.55
CA GLU A 81 11.18 -0.43 -9.52
C GLU A 81 9.78 -0.12 -10.08
N ILE A 82 9.18 1.02 -9.72
CA ILE A 82 7.88 1.45 -10.25
C ILE A 82 7.94 1.61 -11.77
N MET A 83 8.99 2.24 -12.30
CA MET A 83 9.18 2.41 -13.74
C MET A 83 9.40 1.07 -14.46
N ALA A 84 10.22 0.18 -13.89
CA ALA A 84 10.45 -1.17 -14.42
C ALA A 84 9.15 -1.99 -14.43
N PHE A 85 8.41 -1.96 -13.35
CA PHE A 85 7.11 -2.62 -13.22
C PHE A 85 6.11 -2.08 -14.25
N ALA A 86 5.99 -0.75 -14.37
CA ALA A 86 5.11 -0.13 -15.35
C ALA A 86 5.40 -0.62 -16.78
N ARG A 87 6.68 -0.67 -17.18
CA ARG A 87 7.08 -1.19 -18.51
C ARG A 87 6.70 -2.66 -18.69
N LYS A 88 6.93 -3.49 -17.67
CA LYS A 88 6.64 -4.94 -17.74
C LYS A 88 5.14 -5.25 -17.84
N ILE A 89 4.29 -4.43 -17.20
CA ILE A 89 2.83 -4.56 -17.37
C ILE A 89 2.29 -3.83 -18.61
N GLY A 90 3.15 -3.16 -19.39
CA GLY A 90 2.77 -2.42 -20.59
C GLY A 90 2.10 -1.07 -20.33
N ALA A 91 2.15 -0.55 -19.07
CA ALA A 91 1.59 0.74 -18.73
C ALA A 91 2.43 1.88 -19.31
N ARG A 92 1.77 2.79 -20.02
CA ARG A 92 2.36 4.00 -20.62
C ARG A 92 1.90 5.25 -19.88
N LYS A 93 0.67 5.25 -19.36
CA LYS A 93 0.07 6.37 -18.64
C LYS A 93 0.00 6.10 -17.15
N ILE A 94 0.77 6.89 -16.39
CA ILE A 94 0.89 6.78 -14.94
C ILE A 94 0.05 7.84 -14.25
N GLY A 95 -0.83 7.40 -13.36
CA GLY A 95 -1.60 8.26 -12.47
C GLY A 95 -0.82 8.57 -11.19
N ILE A 96 -0.83 9.83 -10.74
CA ILE A 96 -0.25 10.21 -9.44
C ILE A 96 -1.35 10.76 -8.54
N ALA A 97 -1.68 10.03 -7.47
CA ALA A 97 -2.55 10.52 -6.41
C ALA A 97 -1.70 11.10 -5.28
N THR A 98 -1.65 12.44 -5.19
CA THR A 98 -0.76 13.12 -4.25
C THR A 98 -1.49 13.86 -3.14
N CYS A 99 -0.88 13.91 -1.95
CA CYS A 99 -1.23 14.90 -0.94
C CYS A 99 -0.73 16.28 -1.38
N VAL A 100 -1.52 17.33 -1.14
CA VAL A 100 -1.10 18.71 -1.44
C VAL A 100 0.21 19.10 -0.76
N GLY A 101 0.50 18.54 0.42
CA GLY A 101 1.77 18.75 1.13
C GLY A 101 2.97 17.99 0.56
N LEU A 102 2.79 17.22 -0.51
CA LEU A 102 3.85 16.50 -1.23
C LEU A 102 3.81 16.79 -2.74
N ILE A 103 3.30 17.95 -3.10
CA ILE A 103 3.17 18.33 -4.50
C ILE A 103 4.56 18.50 -5.17
N ARG A 104 5.57 18.96 -4.42
CA ARG A 104 6.94 19.12 -4.94
C ARG A 104 7.59 17.77 -5.25
N GLU A 105 7.47 16.81 -4.35
CA GLU A 105 7.95 15.45 -4.53
C GLU A 105 7.25 14.77 -5.71
N SER A 106 5.95 15.01 -5.85
CA SER A 106 5.16 14.52 -6.99
C SER A 106 5.55 15.19 -8.31
N GLN A 107 5.93 16.45 -8.30
CA GLN A 107 6.45 17.15 -9.49
C GLN A 107 7.78 16.56 -9.94
N ILE A 108 8.70 16.29 -9.00
CA ILE A 108 9.98 15.64 -9.30
C ILE A 108 9.75 14.24 -9.86
N PHE A 109 8.86 13.47 -9.22
CA PHE A 109 8.53 12.13 -9.69
C PHE A 109 7.91 12.16 -11.10
N ALA A 110 6.99 13.09 -11.36
CA ALA A 110 6.38 13.28 -12.67
C ALA A 110 7.41 13.69 -13.74
N GLU A 111 8.39 14.53 -13.39
CA GLU A 111 9.51 14.88 -14.28
C GLU A 111 10.34 13.66 -14.64
N ILE A 112 10.70 12.84 -13.64
CA ILE A 112 11.43 11.59 -13.87
C ILE A 112 10.65 10.68 -14.83
N LEU A 113 9.37 10.46 -14.57
CA LEU A 113 8.53 9.60 -15.42
C LEU A 113 8.47 10.10 -16.86
N ARG A 114 8.27 11.41 -17.07
CA ARG A 114 8.23 12.00 -18.41
C ARG A 114 9.55 11.90 -19.16
N LYS A 115 10.69 12.03 -18.46
CA LYS A 115 12.02 11.80 -19.06
C LYS A 115 12.27 10.34 -19.45
N HIS A 116 11.45 9.43 -18.97
CA HIS A 116 11.48 8.01 -19.28
C HIS A 116 10.29 7.56 -20.15
N ASP A 117 9.70 8.52 -20.90
CA ASP A 117 8.67 8.31 -21.93
C ASP A 117 7.30 7.84 -21.38
N PHE A 118 7.00 8.12 -20.12
CA PHE A 118 5.66 7.89 -19.57
C PHE A 118 4.78 9.15 -19.73
N GLU A 119 3.52 8.95 -20.08
CA GLU A 119 2.49 9.94 -19.87
C GLU A 119 2.15 10.01 -18.39
N VAL A 120 1.95 11.22 -17.86
CA VAL A 120 1.67 11.42 -16.44
C VAL A 120 0.45 12.29 -16.26
N TYR A 121 -0.50 11.81 -15.48
CA TYR A 121 -1.64 12.59 -15.02
C TYR A 121 -1.70 12.58 -13.49
N GLY A 122 -1.61 13.74 -12.86
CA GLY A 122 -1.56 13.88 -11.40
C GLY A 122 -2.80 14.58 -10.84
N MET A 123 -3.24 14.14 -9.66
CA MET A 123 -4.38 14.72 -8.96
C MET A 123 -4.05 14.96 -7.48
N ALA A 124 -4.15 16.22 -7.05
CA ALA A 124 -3.95 16.60 -5.65
C ALA A 124 -5.20 16.32 -4.80
N CYS A 125 -4.99 16.05 -3.51
CA CYS A 125 -6.07 15.64 -2.59
C CYS A 125 -7.12 16.73 -2.28
N LYS A 126 -6.83 18.00 -2.54
CA LYS A 126 -7.73 19.12 -2.23
C LYS A 126 -8.57 19.58 -3.43
N VAL A 127 -8.48 18.88 -4.56
CA VAL A 127 -9.26 19.18 -5.74
C VAL A 127 -10.76 19.05 -5.45
N GLY A 128 -11.54 20.00 -5.98
CA GLY A 128 -12.97 20.14 -5.70
C GLY A 128 -13.29 21.15 -4.61
N GLN A 129 -12.33 21.49 -3.72
CA GLN A 129 -12.47 22.50 -2.66
C GLN A 129 -13.73 22.35 -1.79
N ILE A 130 -14.15 21.10 -1.53
CA ILE A 130 -15.34 20.80 -0.73
C ILE A 130 -15.02 21.04 0.74
N PRO A 131 -15.82 21.84 1.47
CA PRO A 131 -15.70 22.01 2.92
C PRO A 131 -15.89 20.67 3.66
N LYS A 132 -15.13 20.49 4.74
CA LYS A 132 -15.22 19.28 5.57
C LYS A 132 -16.62 19.04 6.11
N THR A 133 -17.28 20.10 6.53
CA THR A 133 -18.62 20.07 7.13
C THR A 133 -19.71 19.60 6.16
N GLU A 134 -19.54 19.79 4.85
CA GLU A 134 -20.50 19.32 3.85
C GLU A 134 -20.58 17.79 3.77
N VAL A 135 -19.56 17.07 4.25
CA VAL A 135 -19.54 15.61 4.28
C VAL A 135 -19.66 15.05 5.71
N GLY A 136 -20.11 15.88 6.64
CA GLY A 136 -20.35 15.47 8.04
C GLY A 136 -19.08 15.36 8.89
N ILE A 137 -17.94 15.89 8.45
CA ILE A 137 -16.73 15.96 9.26
C ILE A 137 -16.92 17.09 10.29
N PRO A 138 -16.65 16.85 11.60
CA PRO A 138 -16.82 17.84 12.64
C PRO A 138 -16.06 19.15 12.35
N ALA A 139 -16.67 20.29 12.70
CA ALA A 139 -16.12 21.62 12.41
C ALA A 139 -14.75 21.86 13.07
N GLU A 140 -14.51 21.28 14.25
CA GLU A 140 -13.20 21.37 14.93
C GLU A 140 -12.05 20.79 14.09
N CYS A 141 -12.35 19.87 13.17
CA CYS A 141 -11.36 19.34 12.25
C CYS A 141 -10.87 20.36 11.20
N GLU A 142 -11.56 21.50 11.07
CA GLU A 142 -11.15 22.59 10.18
C GLU A 142 -9.89 23.34 10.67
N ALA A 143 -9.50 23.15 11.93
CA ALA A 143 -8.25 23.69 12.49
C ALA A 143 -7.00 23.27 11.67
N VAL A 144 -7.04 22.14 10.97
CA VAL A 144 -5.99 21.69 10.05
C VAL A 144 -6.34 21.93 8.57
N GLY A 145 -7.25 22.87 8.30
CA GLY A 145 -7.68 23.30 6.98
C GLY A 145 -9.15 22.97 6.68
N VAL A 146 -9.86 23.93 6.12
CA VAL A 146 -11.33 23.88 5.86
C VAL A 146 -11.68 22.83 4.81
N THR A 147 -10.92 22.79 3.71
CA THR A 147 -11.17 21.89 2.58
C THR A 147 -10.81 20.43 2.96
N MET A 148 -11.73 19.51 2.72
CA MET A 148 -11.48 18.09 2.91
C MET A 148 -10.46 17.52 1.90
N CYS A 149 -9.85 16.40 2.22
CA CYS A 149 -9.18 15.56 1.22
C CYS A 149 -10.23 14.75 0.46
N ASN A 150 -10.08 14.65 -0.86
CA ASN A 150 -11.05 14.01 -1.74
C ASN A 150 -10.42 12.84 -2.53
N PRO A 151 -10.05 11.73 -1.85
CA PRO A 151 -9.41 10.60 -2.49
C PRO A 151 -10.32 9.89 -3.51
N ILE A 152 -11.64 9.94 -3.31
CA ILE A 152 -12.61 9.38 -4.27
C ILE A 152 -12.56 10.16 -5.59
N LEU A 153 -12.52 11.49 -5.52
CA LEU A 153 -12.38 12.31 -6.74
C LEU A 153 -11.03 12.07 -7.41
N GLN A 154 -9.94 11.95 -6.63
CA GLN A 154 -8.63 11.60 -7.19
C GLN A 154 -8.72 10.31 -8.00
N ALA A 155 -9.27 9.23 -7.42
CA ALA A 155 -9.41 7.95 -8.10
C ALA A 155 -10.27 8.07 -9.37
N ARG A 156 -11.46 8.70 -9.27
CA ARG A 156 -12.34 8.90 -10.43
C ARG A 156 -11.67 9.66 -11.57
N LYS A 157 -10.93 10.73 -11.26
CA LYS A 157 -10.24 11.53 -12.28
C LYS A 157 -9.07 10.77 -12.94
N LEU A 158 -8.40 9.89 -12.20
CA LEU A 158 -7.40 9.00 -12.79
C LEU A 158 -8.04 7.91 -13.65
N ASN A 159 -9.18 7.35 -13.23
CA ASN A 159 -9.96 6.40 -14.03
C ASN A 159 -10.45 7.05 -15.34
N GLU A 160 -11.06 8.25 -15.26
CA GLU A 160 -11.50 9.04 -16.43
C GLU A 160 -10.33 9.37 -17.39
N ALA A 161 -9.14 9.61 -16.83
CA ALA A 161 -7.94 9.87 -17.63
C ALA A 161 -7.37 8.60 -18.28
N GLY A 162 -7.89 7.43 -17.95
CA GLY A 162 -7.43 6.15 -18.48
C GLY A 162 -6.00 5.82 -18.04
N THR A 163 -5.65 6.08 -16.77
CA THR A 163 -4.35 5.69 -16.23
C THR A 163 -4.26 4.17 -16.12
N GLU A 164 -3.08 3.61 -16.39
CA GLU A 164 -2.83 2.17 -16.49
C GLU A 164 -2.09 1.61 -15.28
N LEU A 165 -1.44 2.50 -14.52
CA LEU A 165 -0.87 2.25 -13.20
C LEU A 165 -1.03 3.54 -12.37
N ASN A 166 -1.51 3.41 -11.13
CA ASN A 166 -1.58 4.52 -10.20
C ASN A 166 -0.47 4.45 -9.15
N VAL A 167 0.08 5.61 -8.78
CA VAL A 167 1.09 5.75 -7.73
C VAL A 167 0.61 6.72 -6.67
N VAL A 168 0.49 6.24 -5.43
CA VAL A 168 0.12 7.06 -4.27
C VAL A 168 1.37 7.74 -3.70
N VAL A 169 1.28 9.07 -3.55
CA VAL A 169 2.33 9.90 -2.97
C VAL A 169 1.80 10.60 -1.72
N GLY A 170 1.93 9.95 -0.58
CA GLY A 170 1.68 10.48 0.75
C GLY A 170 0.23 10.84 1.05
N LEU A 171 -0.75 10.08 0.59
CA LEU A 171 -2.10 10.20 1.08
C LEU A 171 -2.13 9.85 2.58
N CYS A 172 -2.99 10.52 3.34
CA CYS A 172 -3.13 10.27 4.78
C CYS A 172 -3.80 8.91 5.01
N VAL A 173 -3.52 8.31 6.18
CA VAL A 173 -4.18 7.08 6.63
C VAL A 173 -5.71 7.20 6.53
N GLY A 174 -6.36 6.21 5.95
CA GLY A 174 -7.79 6.19 5.63
C GLY A 174 -8.14 6.88 4.30
N HIS A 175 -7.46 7.97 3.90
CA HIS A 175 -7.65 8.57 2.58
C HIS A 175 -7.03 7.70 1.47
N ASP A 176 -5.89 7.08 1.72
CA ASP A 176 -5.30 6.07 0.85
C ASP A 176 -6.23 4.85 0.69
N SER A 177 -6.86 4.38 1.77
CA SER A 177 -7.83 3.29 1.73
C SER A 177 -9.02 3.60 0.81
N LEU A 178 -9.55 4.84 0.87
CA LEU A 178 -10.61 5.27 -0.05
C LEU A 178 -10.11 5.38 -1.48
N PHE A 179 -8.89 5.86 -1.71
CA PHE A 179 -8.33 5.89 -3.05
C PHE A 179 -8.21 4.50 -3.66
N TYR A 180 -7.62 3.54 -2.93
CA TYR A 180 -7.50 2.14 -3.39
C TYR A 180 -8.85 1.50 -3.70
N LYS A 181 -9.87 1.80 -2.89
CA LYS A 181 -11.23 1.24 -3.09
C LYS A 181 -11.87 1.69 -4.40
N TYR A 182 -11.56 2.90 -4.89
CA TYR A 182 -12.20 3.50 -6.06
C TYR A 182 -11.30 3.58 -7.30
N ALA A 183 -10.03 3.20 -7.18
CA ALA A 183 -9.09 3.12 -8.30
C ALA A 183 -9.34 1.83 -9.11
N GLU A 184 -9.43 1.94 -10.43
CA GLU A 184 -9.63 0.82 -11.35
C GLU A 184 -8.30 0.24 -11.84
N ALA A 185 -7.31 1.10 -12.09
CA ALA A 185 -5.98 0.65 -12.46
C ALA A 185 -5.23 0.05 -11.24
N PRO A 186 -4.30 -0.90 -11.47
CA PRO A 186 -3.38 -1.34 -10.44
C PRO A 186 -2.75 -0.15 -9.72
N THR A 187 -2.65 -0.23 -8.42
CA THR A 187 -2.18 0.91 -7.60
C THR A 187 -1.05 0.47 -6.68
N THR A 188 0.03 1.22 -6.68
CA THR A 188 1.16 1.05 -5.76
C THR A 188 1.45 2.33 -4.98
N THR A 189 2.25 2.25 -3.91
CA THR A 189 2.61 3.39 -3.07
C THR A 189 4.09 3.71 -3.22
N LEU A 190 4.40 4.95 -3.55
CA LEU A 190 5.77 5.48 -3.51
C LEU A 190 6.10 6.05 -2.13
N VAL A 191 5.17 6.84 -1.56
CA VAL A 191 5.36 7.50 -0.27
C VAL A 191 4.17 7.25 0.64
N THR A 192 4.41 6.72 1.83
CA THR A 192 3.43 6.63 2.92
C THR A 192 3.48 7.90 3.76
N LYS A 193 2.31 8.50 4.07
CA LYS A 193 2.26 9.74 4.85
C LYS A 193 2.65 9.50 6.31
N ASP A 194 3.68 10.20 6.75
CA ASP A 194 4.05 10.36 8.15
C ASP A 194 4.60 11.78 8.37
N ARG A 195 3.86 12.61 9.11
CA ARG A 195 4.25 14.01 9.33
C ARG A 195 5.31 14.16 10.39
N VAL A 196 5.46 13.17 11.25
CA VAL A 196 6.39 13.19 12.39
C VAL A 196 7.77 12.68 11.95
N LEU A 197 7.80 11.62 11.14
CA LEU A 197 9.02 10.91 10.76
C LEU A 197 9.44 11.17 9.31
N GLY A 198 9.03 12.30 8.72
CA GLY A 198 9.45 12.65 7.35
C GLY A 198 9.04 11.60 6.31
N HIS A 199 7.84 11.03 6.46
CA HIS A 199 7.29 10.00 5.59
C HIS A 199 8.04 8.65 5.64
N ASN A 200 8.68 8.37 6.77
CA ASN A 200 9.34 7.10 7.06
C ASN A 200 8.71 6.40 8.29
N PRO A 201 7.48 5.87 8.18
CA PRO A 201 6.75 5.31 9.32
C PRO A 201 7.45 4.09 9.95
N VAL A 202 8.29 3.37 9.20
CA VAL A 202 9.02 2.21 9.74
C VAL A 202 9.99 2.61 10.86
N ALA A 203 10.47 3.87 10.88
CA ALA A 203 11.34 4.36 11.94
C ALA A 203 10.67 4.32 13.33
N ALA A 204 9.33 4.50 13.40
CA ALA A 204 8.59 4.32 14.65
C ALA A 204 8.63 2.87 15.15
N LEU A 205 8.54 1.90 14.22
CA LEU A 205 8.59 0.47 14.56
C LEU A 205 9.99 0.08 15.06
N TYR A 206 11.05 0.53 14.39
CA TYR A 206 12.44 0.25 14.81
C TYR A 206 12.78 0.83 16.17
N THR A 207 12.14 1.93 16.56
CA THR A 207 12.39 2.62 17.81
C THR A 207 11.26 2.46 18.84
N ALA A 208 10.30 1.56 18.59
CA ALA A 208 9.15 1.33 19.47
C ALA A 208 9.54 0.85 20.90
N LYS A 209 10.71 0.21 21.05
CA LYS A 209 11.22 -0.20 22.37
C LYS A 209 12.18 0.82 23.00
N THR A 210 12.39 1.97 22.36
CA THR A 210 13.31 3.03 22.81
C THR A 210 12.63 4.40 22.75
N TYR A 211 12.95 5.22 21.74
CA TYR A 211 12.43 6.60 21.61
C TYR A 211 10.89 6.69 21.47
N TYR A 212 10.25 5.70 20.85
CA TYR A 212 8.81 5.64 20.65
C TYR A 212 8.12 4.61 21.56
N SER A 213 8.69 4.31 22.74
CA SER A 213 8.15 3.32 23.69
C SER A 213 6.71 3.60 24.12
N LYS A 214 6.27 4.86 24.08
CA LYS A 214 4.87 5.24 24.29
C LYS A 214 3.87 4.53 23.36
N LEU A 215 4.32 4.06 22.19
CA LEU A 215 3.46 3.28 21.28
C LEU A 215 3.09 1.91 21.84
N LEU A 216 3.85 1.39 22.80
CA LEU A 216 3.59 0.15 23.50
C LEU A 216 2.84 0.37 24.81
N ASP A 217 2.66 1.62 25.23
CA ASP A 217 1.93 1.97 26.46
C ASP A 217 0.46 2.23 26.13
N LYS A 218 -0.40 1.35 26.63
CA LYS A 218 -1.84 1.46 26.42
C LYS A 218 -2.43 2.74 27.03
N SER A 219 -1.86 3.27 28.10
CA SER A 219 -2.34 4.49 28.76
C SER A 219 -2.06 5.75 27.96
N ALA A 220 -1.00 5.76 27.16
CA ALA A 220 -0.62 6.91 26.33
C ALA A 220 -1.55 7.15 25.12
N HIS A 221 -2.44 6.21 24.80
CA HIS A 221 -3.37 6.31 23.67
C HIS A 221 -4.77 6.79 24.03
N ASN A 222 -5.06 7.03 25.31
CA ASN A 222 -6.35 7.55 25.74
C ASN A 222 -6.49 9.07 25.57
N GLU A 223 -5.47 9.74 25.03
CA GLU A 223 -5.43 11.20 24.79
C GLU A 223 -5.54 11.58 23.29
N ILE A 224 -5.87 10.61 22.41
CA ILE A 224 -6.05 10.87 20.96
C ILE A 224 -7.52 10.74 20.59
#